data_4334198819689184de015d7622824faa
#
_entry.id   4334198819689184de015d7622824faa
#
_cell.length_a   1.000
_cell.length_b   1.000
_cell.length_c   1.000
_cell.angle_alpha   90.00
_cell.angle_beta   90.00
_cell.angle_gamma   90.00
#
_symmetry.space_group_name_H-M   'P 1'
#
loop_
_entity.id
_entity.type
_entity.pdbx_description
1 polymer ?
#
loop_
_entity_poly.entity_id
_entity_poly.type
_entity_poly.pdbx_seq_one_letter_code
_entity_poly.pdbx_strand_id
1 'polypeptide(L)'
;MLFEEEGHLKAGKLLAQAPASLQIEQASGKRSKVKLAHVFMRFSQPAPQDLLNQATQTAAELDVAFIWEVCAQDMANDHHFLSLANEYFGQSPGAVQSSAMLICLQDAPIWFMRRGRGYFRPQAKEQIDRALQALDKRRQQ
;
A
#
# COMPACT_ATOMS: atom_id res chain seq x y z
N MET A 1 7.12 -10.75 -6.03
CA MET A 1 6.61 -9.46 -6.51
C MET A 1 5.30 -9.08 -5.87
N LEU A 2 5.11 -7.80 -5.61
CA LEU A 2 3.87 -7.23 -5.09
C LEU A 2 3.13 -6.55 -6.24
N PHE A 3 1.89 -6.93 -6.49
CA PHE A 3 1.12 -6.44 -7.62
C PHE A 3 -0.37 -6.34 -7.29
N GLU A 4 -1.13 -5.68 -8.16
CA GLU A 4 -2.58 -5.52 -8.04
C GLU A 4 -3.28 -6.36 -9.11
N GLU A 5 -4.29 -7.15 -8.69
CA GLU A 5 -5.14 -7.93 -9.57
C GLU A 5 -6.60 -7.77 -9.12
N GLU A 6 -7.46 -7.37 -10.04
CA GLU A 6 -8.90 -7.16 -9.77
C GLU A 6 -9.16 -6.23 -8.57
N GLY A 7 -8.32 -5.21 -8.42
CA GLY A 7 -8.44 -4.25 -7.32
C GLY A 7 -7.88 -4.74 -5.99
N HIS A 8 -7.29 -5.93 -5.95
CA HIS A 8 -6.73 -6.52 -4.75
C HIS A 8 -5.21 -6.58 -4.80
N LEU A 9 -4.57 -6.32 -3.67
CA LEU A 9 -3.14 -6.43 -3.52
C LEU A 9 -2.76 -7.91 -3.38
N LYS A 10 -1.85 -8.38 -4.22
CA LYS A 10 -1.40 -9.77 -4.22
C LYS A 10 0.11 -9.87 -4.33
N ALA A 11 0.66 -10.98 -3.92
CA ALA A 11 2.08 -11.27 -4.03
C ALA A 11 2.29 -12.62 -4.73
N GLY A 12 3.36 -12.72 -5.51
CA GLY A 12 3.69 -13.94 -6.21
C GLY A 12 5.16 -14.00 -6.60
N LYS A 13 5.57 -15.17 -7.09
CA LYS A 13 6.92 -15.43 -7.58
C LYS A 13 7.01 -15.16 -9.06
N LEU A 14 8.04 -14.42 -9.48
CA LEU A 14 8.28 -14.18 -10.90
C LEU A 14 8.75 -15.46 -11.57
N LEU A 15 8.02 -15.88 -12.62
CA LEU A 15 8.37 -17.05 -13.44
C LEU A 15 9.06 -16.65 -14.73
N ALA A 16 8.55 -15.63 -15.40
CA ALA A 16 9.09 -15.15 -16.67
C ALA A 16 8.77 -13.69 -16.88
N GLN A 17 9.60 -13.00 -17.63
CA GLN A 17 9.42 -11.58 -17.93
C GLN A 17 9.34 -11.37 -19.44
N ALA A 18 8.30 -10.66 -19.90
CA ALA A 18 8.13 -10.16 -21.25
C ALA A 18 8.23 -8.63 -21.25
N PRO A 19 8.38 -7.97 -22.42
CA PRO A 19 8.59 -6.51 -22.46
C PRO A 19 7.50 -5.68 -21.75
N ALA A 20 6.24 -6.13 -21.78
CA ALA A 20 5.13 -5.37 -21.21
C ALA A 20 4.38 -6.09 -20.10
N SER A 21 4.79 -7.32 -19.76
CA SER A 21 4.08 -8.13 -18.76
C SER A 21 5.00 -9.13 -18.09
N LEU A 22 4.51 -9.69 -16.98
CA LEU A 22 5.23 -10.67 -16.17
C LEU A 22 4.34 -11.90 -15.98
N GLN A 23 4.95 -13.09 -15.98
CA GLN A 23 4.27 -14.30 -15.54
C GLN A 23 4.62 -14.54 -14.09
N ILE A 24 3.61 -14.63 -13.24
CA ILE A 24 3.76 -14.73 -11.80
C ILE A 24 2.99 -15.94 -11.29
N GLU A 25 3.63 -16.71 -10.41
CA GLU A 25 2.97 -17.80 -9.68
C GLU A 25 2.55 -17.29 -8.31
N GLN A 26 1.24 -17.30 -8.05
CA GLN A 26 0.70 -16.89 -6.76
C GLN A 26 0.87 -18.00 -5.71
N ALA A 27 0.70 -17.63 -4.44
CA ALA A 27 0.85 -18.57 -3.34
C ALA A 27 -0.08 -19.79 -3.45
N SER A 28 -1.22 -19.64 -4.12
CA SER A 28 -2.17 -20.72 -4.38
C SER A 28 -1.72 -21.69 -5.48
N GLY A 29 -0.60 -21.41 -6.16
CA GLY A 29 -0.13 -22.15 -7.31
C GLY A 29 -0.69 -21.66 -8.62
N LYS A 30 -1.61 -20.71 -8.62
CA LYS A 30 -2.19 -20.13 -9.83
C LYS A 30 -1.15 -19.29 -10.56
N ARG A 31 -1.04 -19.48 -11.86
CA ARG A 31 -0.18 -18.67 -12.71
C ARG A 31 -0.99 -17.55 -13.34
N SER A 32 -0.46 -16.35 -13.27
CA SER A 32 -1.12 -15.16 -13.79
C SER A 32 -0.18 -14.35 -14.66
N LYS A 33 -0.72 -13.74 -15.71
CA LYS A 33 -0.01 -12.76 -16.52
C LYS A 33 -0.36 -11.36 -15.97
N VAL A 34 0.64 -10.64 -15.50
CA VAL A 34 0.45 -9.34 -14.86
C VAL A 34 1.13 -8.26 -15.69
N LYS A 35 0.40 -7.19 -16.00
CA LYS A 35 0.97 -6.05 -16.72
C LYS A 35 1.94 -5.32 -15.79
N LEU A 36 3.05 -4.82 -16.35
CA LEU A 36 4.04 -4.05 -15.59
C LEU A 36 3.41 -2.87 -14.85
N ALA A 37 2.39 -2.26 -15.44
CA ALA A 37 1.68 -1.14 -14.82
C ALA A 37 0.98 -1.52 -13.50
N HIS A 38 0.75 -2.80 -13.23
CA HIS A 38 0.09 -3.26 -12.02
C HIS A 38 1.06 -3.76 -10.95
N VAL A 39 2.36 -3.71 -11.20
CA VAL A 39 3.38 -4.15 -10.24
C VAL A 39 3.79 -2.97 -9.37
N PHE A 40 3.71 -3.13 -8.03
CA PHE A 40 4.12 -2.09 -7.10
C PHE A 40 5.59 -2.17 -6.76
N MET A 41 6.09 -3.38 -6.46
CA MET A 41 7.51 -3.53 -6.14
C MET A 41 7.95 -4.99 -6.30
N ARG A 42 9.27 -5.15 -6.43
CA ARG A 42 9.94 -6.45 -6.45
C ARG A 42 10.58 -6.69 -5.08
N PHE A 43 10.60 -7.95 -4.66
CA PHE A 43 11.25 -8.33 -3.42
C PHE A 43 11.78 -9.76 -3.54
N SER A 44 12.78 -10.10 -2.73
CA SER A 44 13.35 -11.45 -2.70
C SER A 44 12.96 -12.21 -1.44
N GLN A 45 12.75 -11.53 -0.34
CA GLN A 45 12.35 -12.12 0.95
C GLN A 45 11.37 -11.18 1.64
N PRO A 46 10.41 -11.70 2.43
CA PRO A 46 10.08 -13.12 2.63
C PRO A 46 9.41 -13.76 1.41
N ALA A 47 9.03 -15.04 1.52
CA ALA A 47 8.27 -15.70 0.46
C ALA A 47 6.96 -14.94 0.21
N PRO A 48 6.44 -14.95 -1.04
CA PRO A 48 5.23 -14.17 -1.37
C PRO A 48 4.04 -14.46 -0.46
N GLN A 49 3.85 -15.72 -0.09
CA GLN A 49 2.74 -16.11 0.80
C GLN A 49 2.87 -15.52 2.20
N ASP A 50 4.10 -15.32 2.66
CA ASP A 50 4.36 -14.76 4.00
C ASP A 50 4.37 -13.24 3.99
N LEU A 51 4.73 -12.62 2.86
CA LEU A 51 4.84 -11.17 2.75
C LEU A 51 3.54 -10.47 3.13
N LEU A 52 2.43 -10.87 2.50
CA LEU A 52 1.14 -10.21 2.73
C LEU A 52 0.66 -10.42 4.16
N ASN A 53 0.86 -11.59 4.75
CA ASN A 53 0.48 -11.86 6.14
C ASN A 53 1.26 -10.97 7.09
N GLN A 54 2.58 -10.91 6.95
CA GLN A 54 3.44 -10.10 7.80
C GLN A 54 3.18 -8.61 7.59
N ALA A 55 2.98 -8.19 6.33
CA ALA A 55 2.69 -6.81 6.01
C ALA A 55 1.36 -6.35 6.60
N THR A 56 0.33 -7.19 6.56
CA THR A 56 -0.97 -6.89 7.15
C THR A 56 -0.86 -6.69 8.66
N GLN A 57 -0.09 -7.54 9.34
CA GLN A 57 0.15 -7.40 10.77
C GLN A 57 0.90 -6.12 11.09
N THR A 58 1.93 -5.79 10.32
CA THR A 58 2.70 -4.56 10.50
C THR A 58 1.85 -3.33 10.21
N ALA A 59 1.01 -3.39 9.17
CA ALA A 59 0.12 -2.28 8.82
C ALA A 59 -0.83 -1.92 9.95
N ALA A 60 -1.29 -2.91 10.71
CA ALA A 60 -2.18 -2.68 11.85
C ALA A 60 -1.49 -1.90 12.98
N GLU A 61 -0.16 -1.91 13.03
CA GLU A 61 0.65 -1.20 14.01
C GLU A 61 1.02 0.21 13.58
N LEU A 62 0.79 0.57 12.31
CA LEU A 62 1.14 1.88 11.79
C LEU A 62 0.16 2.96 12.26
N ASP A 63 0.70 4.14 12.57
CA ASP A 63 -0.10 5.30 12.96
C ASP A 63 -0.42 6.13 11.73
N VAL A 64 -1.60 5.93 11.17
CA VAL A 64 -2.03 6.62 9.95
C VAL A 64 -2.12 8.14 10.17
N ALA A 65 -2.52 8.59 11.36
CA ALA A 65 -2.60 10.01 11.66
C ALA A 65 -1.22 10.66 11.61
N PHE A 66 -0.20 9.98 12.12
CA PHE A 66 1.18 10.47 12.06
C PHE A 66 1.68 10.53 10.61
N ILE A 67 1.40 9.50 9.83
CA ILE A 67 1.77 9.47 8.40
C ILE A 67 1.09 10.63 7.67
N TRP A 68 -0.18 10.88 7.96
CA TRP A 68 -0.91 12.01 7.38
C TRP A 68 -0.26 13.34 7.73
N GLU A 69 0.15 13.54 8.99
CA GLU A 69 0.81 14.77 9.41
C GLU A 69 2.10 15.03 8.65
N VAL A 70 2.88 13.98 8.39
CA VAL A 70 4.10 14.08 7.58
C VAL A 70 3.75 14.51 6.16
N CYS A 71 2.74 13.90 5.54
CA CYS A 71 2.30 14.25 4.18
C CYS A 71 1.64 15.61 4.12
N ALA A 72 0.99 16.05 5.19
CA ALA A 72 0.28 17.34 5.23
C ALA A 72 1.23 18.54 5.13
N GLN A 73 2.52 18.34 5.35
CA GLN A 73 3.52 19.37 5.13
C GLN A 73 3.66 19.71 3.64
N ASP A 74 3.19 18.83 2.76
CA ASP A 74 3.19 19.02 1.31
C ASP A 74 1.88 18.48 0.73
N MET A 75 0.80 19.24 0.93
CA MET A 75 -0.55 18.85 0.49
C MET A 75 -0.73 18.91 -1.03
N ALA A 76 0.11 19.66 -1.71
CA ALA A 76 -0.05 19.90 -3.15
C ALA A 76 0.51 18.79 -4.03
N ASN A 77 1.32 17.91 -3.48
CA ASN A 77 2.00 16.86 -4.24
C ASN A 77 1.55 15.47 -3.84
N ASP A 78 1.71 14.52 -4.77
CA ASP A 78 1.48 13.11 -4.50
C ASP A 78 2.70 12.52 -3.82
N HIS A 79 2.47 11.56 -2.90
CA HIS A 79 3.52 10.90 -2.15
C HIS A 79 3.55 9.41 -2.50
N HIS A 80 4.73 8.90 -2.83
CA HIS A 80 4.91 7.49 -3.15
C HIS A 80 5.06 6.67 -1.86
N PHE A 81 4.45 5.48 -1.84
CA PHE A 81 4.45 4.65 -0.63
C PHE A 81 5.86 4.25 -0.18
N LEU A 82 6.80 4.04 -1.11
CA LEU A 82 8.19 3.71 -0.77
C LEU A 82 8.89 4.87 -0.08
N SER A 83 8.63 6.10 -0.52
CA SER A 83 9.16 7.30 0.13
C SER A 83 8.61 7.45 1.55
N LEU A 84 7.32 7.22 1.73
CA LEU A 84 6.69 7.29 3.03
C LEU A 84 7.20 6.20 3.98
N ALA A 85 7.42 4.99 3.46
CA ALA A 85 8.00 3.92 4.25
C ALA A 85 9.41 4.28 4.70
N ASN A 86 10.20 4.86 3.82
CA ASN A 86 11.55 5.30 4.13
C ASN A 86 11.56 6.37 5.24
N GLU A 87 10.63 7.32 5.19
CA GLU A 87 10.50 8.35 6.21
C GLU A 87 10.01 7.80 7.54
N TYR A 88 9.07 6.88 7.52
CA TYR A 88 8.45 6.33 8.72
C TYR A 88 9.36 5.35 9.46
N PHE A 89 9.96 4.41 8.72
CA PHE A 89 10.78 3.34 9.30
C PHE A 89 12.27 3.66 9.34
N GLY A 90 12.69 4.76 8.71
CA GLY A 90 14.09 5.09 8.55
C GLY A 90 14.66 4.54 7.25
N GLN A 91 15.98 4.54 7.12
CA GLN A 91 16.62 4.18 5.86
C GLN A 91 16.42 2.70 5.52
N SER A 92 16.16 2.44 4.25
CA SER A 92 16.09 1.09 3.67
C SER A 92 15.07 0.18 4.36
N PRO A 93 13.78 0.54 4.37
CA PRO A 93 12.75 -0.34 4.91
C PRO A 93 12.70 -1.65 4.11
N GLY A 94 12.43 -2.76 4.80
CA GLY A 94 12.31 -4.05 4.15
C GLY A 94 11.04 -4.20 3.33
N ALA A 95 10.92 -5.32 2.62
CA ALA A 95 9.76 -5.62 1.80
C ALA A 95 8.46 -5.63 2.62
N VAL A 96 8.49 -6.22 3.81
CA VAL A 96 7.33 -6.26 4.72
C VAL A 96 6.93 -4.84 5.12
N GLN A 97 7.87 -4.00 5.51
CA GLN A 97 7.61 -2.63 5.95
C GLN A 97 7.04 -1.78 4.81
N SER A 98 7.62 -1.89 3.63
CA SER A 98 7.14 -1.16 2.45
C SER A 98 5.74 -1.61 2.04
N SER A 99 5.48 -2.92 2.05
CA SER A 99 4.15 -3.47 1.76
C SER A 99 3.13 -3.06 2.81
N ALA A 100 3.54 -3.03 4.09
CA ALA A 100 2.69 -2.58 5.18
C ALA A 100 2.26 -1.12 5.01
N MET A 101 3.19 -0.26 4.59
CA MET A 101 2.88 1.14 4.29
C MET A 101 1.83 1.23 3.19
N LEU A 102 1.99 0.49 2.10
CA LEU A 102 1.04 0.47 0.99
C LEU A 102 -0.34 0.00 1.46
N ILE A 103 -0.40 -1.08 2.24
CA ILE A 103 -1.66 -1.60 2.78
C ILE A 103 -2.35 -0.55 3.66
N CYS A 104 -1.59 0.07 4.56
CA CYS A 104 -2.11 1.10 5.46
C CYS A 104 -2.73 2.26 4.69
N LEU A 105 -2.04 2.75 3.67
CA LEU A 105 -2.53 3.87 2.86
C LEU A 105 -3.75 3.50 2.04
N GLN A 106 -3.79 2.29 1.48
CA GLN A 106 -4.95 1.84 0.70
C GLN A 106 -6.19 1.62 1.58
N ASP A 107 -5.98 1.19 2.82
CA ASP A 107 -7.08 0.95 3.77
C ASP A 107 -7.54 2.21 4.50
N ALA A 108 -6.96 3.36 4.19
CA ALA A 108 -7.26 4.63 4.85
C ALA A 108 -7.79 5.68 3.87
N PRO A 109 -8.93 5.42 3.18
CA PRO A 109 -9.48 6.38 2.21
C PRO A 109 -9.93 7.70 2.86
N ILE A 110 -10.21 7.70 4.15
CA ILE A 110 -10.55 8.92 4.90
C ILE A 110 -9.35 9.86 4.97
N TRP A 111 -8.15 9.31 5.09
CA TRP A 111 -6.92 10.08 5.29
C TRP A 111 -6.17 10.40 4.01
N PHE A 112 -6.27 9.51 3.00
CA PHE A 112 -5.47 9.62 1.77
C PHE A 112 -6.32 9.32 0.54
N MET A 113 -6.09 10.10 -0.52
CA MET A 113 -6.64 9.82 -1.85
C MET A 113 -5.62 9.01 -2.66
N ARG A 114 -6.09 7.98 -3.37
CA ARG A 114 -5.26 7.27 -4.36
C ARG A 114 -5.10 8.15 -5.58
N ARG A 115 -3.85 8.39 -5.98
CA ARG A 115 -3.55 9.27 -7.12
C ARG A 115 -2.93 8.55 -8.30
N GLY A 116 -2.51 7.33 -8.10
CA GLY A 116 -1.89 6.52 -9.13
C GLY A 116 -1.31 5.28 -8.50
N ARG A 117 -0.54 4.50 -9.26
CA ARG A 117 0.05 3.28 -8.73
C ARG A 117 1.09 3.61 -7.65
N GLY A 118 0.71 3.33 -6.41
CA GLY A 118 1.59 3.58 -5.26
C GLY A 118 1.69 5.02 -4.83
N TYR A 119 0.95 5.94 -5.45
CA TYR A 119 0.94 7.36 -5.10
C TYR A 119 -0.31 7.72 -4.32
N PHE A 120 -0.15 8.54 -3.31
CA PHE A 120 -1.22 8.98 -2.43
C PHE A 120 -1.08 10.47 -2.13
N ARG A 121 -2.22 11.13 -1.97
CA ARG A 121 -2.28 12.54 -1.58
C ARG A 121 -3.08 12.66 -0.29
N PRO A 122 -2.58 13.43 0.72
CA PRO A 122 -3.33 13.57 1.96
C PRO A 122 -4.64 14.31 1.74
N GLN A 123 -5.71 13.86 2.40
CA GLN A 123 -7.00 14.52 2.40
C GLN A 123 -6.92 15.81 3.23
N ALA A 124 -7.78 16.78 2.93
CA ALA A 124 -7.88 17.98 3.73
C ALA A 124 -8.39 17.63 5.13
N LYS A 125 -7.85 18.30 6.15
CA LYS A 125 -8.23 18.04 7.54
C LYS A 125 -9.73 18.15 7.78
N GLU A 126 -10.38 19.12 7.13
CA GLU A 126 -11.82 19.31 7.24
C GLU A 126 -12.60 18.10 6.75
N GLN A 127 -12.16 17.51 5.65
CA GLN A 127 -12.80 16.30 5.11
C GLN A 127 -12.59 15.10 6.01
N ILE A 128 -11.40 14.98 6.59
CA ILE A 128 -11.08 13.91 7.55
C ILE A 128 -11.99 14.02 8.77
N ASP A 129 -12.11 15.22 9.33
CA ASP A 129 -12.94 15.46 10.52
C ASP A 129 -14.40 15.11 10.24
N ARG A 130 -14.93 15.50 9.09
CA ARG A 130 -16.31 15.17 8.69
C ARG A 130 -16.52 13.67 8.56
N ALA A 131 -15.56 12.96 7.95
CA ALA A 131 -15.64 11.52 7.78
C ALA A 131 -15.59 10.79 9.11
N LEU A 132 -14.72 11.23 10.03
CA LEU A 132 -14.62 10.65 11.36
C LEU A 132 -15.89 10.87 12.17
N GLN A 133 -16.49 12.06 12.07
CA GLN A 133 -17.75 12.36 12.73
C GLN A 133 -18.88 11.47 12.19
N ALA A 134 -18.91 11.23 10.88
CA ALA A 134 -19.90 10.34 10.26
C ALA A 134 -19.75 8.91 10.76
N LEU A 135 -18.52 8.42 10.94
CA LEU A 135 -18.27 7.10 11.51
C LEU A 135 -18.73 6.99 12.96
N ASP A 136 -18.47 8.03 13.77
CA ASP A 136 -18.94 8.06 15.15
C ASP A 136 -20.46 7.98 15.24
N LYS A 137 -21.17 8.72 14.40
CA LYS A 137 -22.63 8.67 14.36
C LYS A 137 -23.15 7.27 14.01
N ARG A 138 -22.49 6.57 13.09
CA ARG A 138 -22.85 5.20 12.74
C ARG A 138 -22.64 4.24 13.90
N ARG A 139 -21.56 4.43 14.68
CA ARG A 139 -21.26 3.59 15.84
C ARG A 139 -22.27 3.77 16.96
N GLN A 140 -22.84 4.97 17.09
CA GLN A 140 -23.83 5.28 18.13
C GLN A 140 -25.24 4.78 17.77
N GLN A 141 -25.46 4.43 16.55
CA GLN A 141 -26.72 3.86 16.09
C GLN A 141 -26.66 2.34 16.08
#